data_75d505207a0bc64ccd8ac290513d1a4c
#
_entry.id   75d505207a0bc64ccd8ac290513d1a4c
#
_cell.length_a   1.000
_cell.length_b   1.000
_cell.length_c   1.000
_cell.angle_alpha   90.00
_cell.angle_beta   90.00
_cell.angle_gamma   90.00
#
_symmetry.space_group_name_H-M   'P 1'
#
loop_
_entity.id
_entity.type
_entity.pdbx_description
1 polymer ?
#
loop_
_entity_poly.entity_id
_entity_poly.type
_entity_poly.pdbx_seq_one_letter_code
_entity_poly.pdbx_strand_id
1 'polypeptide(L)'
;MNFLSHFYFERKNQDENMVIGTVLPDLVKNAHKDWNLYPQKRPELFIADAKLNSLLTGWKRHLEVDLLFHSSDFFYTETAKLKQLILPILGDSPVRPSFLAHIGVELVLDHLLVTNRKIDINAFYEHLNNVDDNTLNTFLIKCGSEDTDKFFAFLNSFRSSRYLLSYQKLENISYALQRICMRLWTHPFHETTVGLLNEQLEIYKVILEQNYLSIFDEIEGKLKV
;
A
#
# COMPACT_ATOMS: atom_id res chain seq x y z
N MET A 1 -5.41 -0.58 1.99
CA MET A 1 -4.23 -1.48 2.21
C MET A 1 -2.98 -0.86 1.59
N ASN A 2 -1.75 -1.37 1.95
CA ASN A 2 -0.51 -0.89 1.35
C ASN A 2 -0.02 -1.85 0.24
N PHE A 3 1.10 -1.54 -0.44
CA PHE A 3 1.63 -2.22 -1.63
C PHE A 3 1.68 -3.74 -1.53
N LEU A 4 2.29 -4.29 -0.47
CA LEU A 4 2.51 -5.74 -0.36
C LEU A 4 1.22 -6.49 0.00
N SER A 5 0.31 -5.85 0.72
CA SER A 5 -1.03 -6.37 0.98
C SER A 5 -1.87 -6.46 -0.29
N HIS A 6 -1.79 -5.47 -1.19
CA HIS A 6 -2.43 -5.55 -2.51
C HIS A 6 -1.80 -6.64 -3.38
N PHE A 7 -0.46 -6.74 -3.38
CA PHE A 7 0.26 -7.78 -4.12
C PHE A 7 -0.12 -9.18 -3.63
N TYR A 8 -0.44 -9.37 -2.34
CA TYR A 8 -0.82 -10.66 -1.79
C TYR A 8 -1.94 -11.34 -2.58
N PHE A 9 -2.94 -10.59 -3.03
CA PHE A 9 -4.09 -11.14 -3.75
C PHE A 9 -3.74 -11.60 -5.17
N GLU A 10 -2.69 -11.06 -5.77
CA GLU A 10 -2.19 -11.43 -7.10
C GLU A 10 -0.81 -12.10 -7.07
N ARG A 11 -0.31 -12.56 -5.91
CA ARG A 11 1.03 -13.13 -5.70
C ARG A 11 1.35 -14.37 -6.53
N LYS A 12 0.34 -15.02 -7.11
CA LYS A 12 0.46 -16.19 -8.00
C LYS A 12 0.21 -15.87 -9.46
N ASN A 13 -0.19 -14.64 -9.75
CA ASN A 13 -0.49 -14.20 -11.12
C ASN A 13 0.82 -13.98 -11.88
N GLN A 14 0.84 -14.39 -13.14
CA GLN A 14 2.01 -14.24 -14.00
C GLN A 14 1.87 -13.05 -14.99
N ASP A 15 0.74 -12.37 -15.00
CA ASP A 15 0.51 -11.17 -15.81
C ASP A 15 0.99 -9.94 -15.06
N GLU A 16 2.14 -9.41 -15.47
CA GLU A 16 2.75 -8.21 -14.87
C GLU A 16 1.80 -7.02 -14.86
N ASN A 17 1.00 -6.87 -15.94
CA ASN A 17 0.06 -5.75 -16.05
C ASN A 17 -1.06 -5.87 -15.02
N MET A 18 -1.58 -7.08 -14.80
CA MET A 18 -2.57 -7.32 -13.74
C MET A 18 -1.99 -7.02 -12.36
N VAL A 19 -0.81 -7.59 -12.06
CA VAL A 19 -0.13 -7.40 -10.76
C VAL A 19 0.16 -5.92 -10.51
N ILE A 20 0.74 -5.22 -11.49
CA ILE A 20 1.08 -3.80 -11.33
C ILE A 20 -0.19 -2.95 -11.29
N GLY A 21 -1.23 -3.31 -12.02
CA GLY A 21 -2.54 -2.67 -11.92
C GLY A 21 -3.08 -2.62 -10.49
N THR A 22 -2.82 -3.64 -9.66
CA THR A 22 -3.28 -3.68 -8.26
C THR A 22 -2.55 -2.72 -7.33
N VAL A 23 -1.40 -2.22 -7.68
CA VAL A 23 -0.63 -1.25 -6.89
C VAL A 23 -0.50 0.12 -7.58
N LEU A 24 -0.93 0.20 -8.83
CA LEU A 24 -0.82 1.42 -9.64
C LEU A 24 -1.54 2.64 -9.04
N PRO A 25 -2.74 2.52 -8.40
CA PRO A 25 -3.37 3.65 -7.72
C PRO A 25 -2.46 4.29 -6.68
N ASP A 26 -1.78 3.48 -5.85
CA ASP A 26 -0.85 3.95 -4.83
C ASP A 26 0.43 4.54 -5.42
N LEU A 27 0.99 3.91 -6.47
CA LEU A 27 2.15 4.45 -7.19
C LEU A 27 1.83 5.84 -7.75
N VAL A 28 0.67 6.01 -8.38
CA VAL A 28 0.20 7.29 -8.91
C VAL A 28 0.06 8.34 -7.81
N LYS A 29 -0.58 8.01 -6.69
CA LYS A 29 -0.76 8.92 -5.56
C LYS A 29 0.55 9.31 -4.88
N ASN A 30 1.51 8.38 -4.79
CA ASN A 30 2.84 8.67 -4.26
C ASN A 30 3.67 9.54 -5.21
N ALA A 31 3.54 9.36 -6.52
CA ALA A 31 4.21 10.18 -7.53
C ALA A 31 3.62 11.61 -7.60
N HIS A 32 2.30 11.73 -7.53
CA HIS A 32 1.61 13.01 -7.65
C HIS A 32 0.30 13.02 -6.85
N LYS A 33 0.33 13.62 -5.66
CA LYS A 33 -0.81 13.63 -4.70
C LYS A 33 -2.12 14.18 -5.27
N ASP A 34 -2.03 15.11 -6.24
CA ASP A 34 -3.20 15.80 -6.81
C ASP A 34 -3.81 15.04 -8.00
N TRP A 35 -3.15 13.98 -8.49
CA TRP A 35 -3.73 13.15 -9.54
C TRP A 35 -4.88 12.30 -9.00
N ASN A 36 -6.06 12.54 -9.59
CA ASN A 36 -7.28 11.80 -9.30
C ASN A 36 -7.72 11.08 -10.58
N LEU A 37 -7.11 9.92 -10.85
CA LEU A 37 -7.37 9.13 -12.03
C LEU A 37 -8.53 8.17 -11.76
N TYR A 38 -9.43 8.03 -12.73
CA TYR A 38 -10.63 7.19 -12.62
C TYR A 38 -10.82 6.32 -13.87
N PRO A 39 -9.84 5.46 -14.26
CA PRO A 39 -9.94 4.65 -15.47
C PRO A 39 -11.15 3.73 -15.47
N GLN A 40 -11.60 3.28 -14.30
CA GLN A 40 -12.78 2.43 -14.15
C GLN A 40 -14.08 3.08 -14.63
N LYS A 41 -14.12 4.41 -14.77
CA LYS A 41 -15.29 5.17 -15.30
C LYS A 41 -15.32 5.23 -16.82
N ARG A 42 -14.22 4.86 -17.50
CA ARG A 42 -14.08 4.92 -18.95
C ARG A 42 -13.40 3.65 -19.49
N PRO A 43 -13.96 2.44 -19.19
CA PRO A 43 -13.34 1.17 -19.56
C PRO A 43 -13.14 1.00 -21.07
N GLU A 44 -13.99 1.64 -21.89
CA GLU A 44 -13.92 1.61 -23.36
C GLU A 44 -12.57 2.07 -23.91
N LEU A 45 -11.80 2.87 -23.16
CA LEU A 45 -10.47 3.35 -23.58
C LEU A 45 -9.39 2.27 -23.51
N PHE A 46 -9.64 1.19 -22.78
CA PHE A 46 -8.63 0.20 -22.39
C PHE A 46 -8.93 -1.21 -22.92
N ILE A 47 -10.20 -1.58 -23.08
CA ILE A 47 -10.61 -2.97 -23.35
C ILE A 47 -10.16 -3.51 -24.71
N ALA A 48 -9.84 -2.65 -25.69
CA ALA A 48 -9.37 -3.07 -26.99
C ALA A 48 -7.90 -3.54 -27.01
N ASP A 49 -7.12 -3.20 -26.00
CA ASP A 49 -5.74 -3.61 -25.82
C ASP A 49 -5.63 -4.53 -24.60
N ALA A 50 -5.10 -5.74 -24.79
CA ALA A 50 -5.05 -6.75 -23.73
C ALA A 50 -4.23 -6.30 -22.51
N LYS A 51 -3.08 -5.61 -22.71
CA LYS A 51 -2.23 -5.12 -21.63
C LYS A 51 -2.90 -3.99 -20.86
N LEU A 52 -3.50 -3.03 -21.57
CA LEU A 52 -4.23 -1.92 -20.95
C LEU A 52 -5.47 -2.43 -20.18
N ASN A 53 -6.17 -3.42 -20.73
CA ASN A 53 -7.32 -4.04 -20.06
C ASN A 53 -6.89 -4.80 -18.81
N SER A 54 -5.73 -5.45 -18.83
CA SER A 54 -5.17 -6.11 -17.66
C SER A 54 -4.79 -5.13 -16.57
N LEU A 55 -4.12 -4.01 -16.90
CA LEU A 55 -3.87 -2.90 -15.95
C LEU A 55 -5.17 -2.35 -15.36
N LEU A 56 -6.21 -2.15 -16.18
CA LEU A 56 -7.52 -1.69 -15.70
C LEU A 56 -8.16 -2.71 -14.75
N THR A 57 -8.03 -3.99 -15.04
CA THR A 57 -8.56 -5.06 -14.19
C THR A 57 -7.86 -5.06 -12.83
N GLY A 58 -6.52 -4.94 -12.81
CA GLY A 58 -5.75 -4.77 -11.58
C GLY A 58 -6.14 -3.51 -10.81
N TRP A 59 -6.32 -2.39 -11.50
CA TRP A 59 -6.81 -1.13 -10.89
C TRP A 59 -8.17 -1.32 -10.19
N LYS A 60 -9.12 -2.00 -10.85
CA LYS A 60 -10.43 -2.29 -10.25
C LYS A 60 -10.28 -3.22 -9.04
N ARG A 61 -9.39 -4.20 -9.12
CA ARG A 61 -9.06 -5.10 -8.01
C ARG A 61 -8.53 -4.34 -6.79
N HIS A 62 -7.64 -3.37 -6.99
CA HIS A 62 -7.19 -2.49 -5.90
C HIS A 62 -8.37 -1.80 -5.20
N LEU A 63 -9.26 -1.15 -5.97
CA LEU A 63 -10.40 -0.44 -5.41
C LEU A 63 -11.37 -1.37 -4.65
N GLU A 64 -11.56 -2.58 -5.15
CA GLU A 64 -12.41 -3.60 -4.52
C GLU A 64 -11.79 -4.09 -3.20
N VAL A 65 -10.50 -4.41 -3.21
CA VAL A 65 -9.75 -4.82 -2.01
C VAL A 65 -9.79 -3.72 -0.96
N ASP A 66 -9.55 -2.47 -1.34
CA ASP A 66 -9.61 -1.32 -0.42
C ASP A 66 -11.00 -1.13 0.17
N LEU A 67 -12.05 -1.25 -0.64
CA LEU A 67 -13.44 -1.17 -0.15
C LEU A 67 -13.72 -2.25 0.89
N LEU A 68 -13.37 -3.51 0.59
CA LEU A 68 -13.58 -4.64 1.48
C LEU A 68 -12.78 -4.52 2.78
N PHE A 69 -11.52 -4.09 2.67
CA PHE A 69 -10.65 -3.89 3.84
C PHE A 69 -11.16 -2.79 4.76
N HIS A 70 -11.37 -1.60 4.23
CA HIS A 70 -11.74 -0.43 5.04
C HIS A 70 -13.16 -0.49 5.60
N SER A 71 -14.03 -1.35 5.04
CA SER A 71 -15.38 -1.59 5.58
C SER A 71 -15.47 -2.81 6.52
N SER A 72 -14.37 -3.52 6.76
CA SER A 72 -14.35 -4.72 7.59
C SER A 72 -14.33 -4.42 9.09
N ASP A 73 -14.95 -5.30 9.88
CA ASP A 73 -14.84 -5.26 11.35
C ASP A 73 -13.39 -5.43 11.81
N PHE A 74 -12.60 -6.19 11.06
CA PHE A 74 -11.16 -6.33 11.30
C PHE A 74 -10.46 -4.97 11.31
N PHE A 75 -10.64 -4.18 10.24
CA PHE A 75 -9.98 -2.88 10.12
C PHE A 75 -10.38 -1.91 11.25
N TYR A 76 -11.67 -1.84 11.57
CA TYR A 76 -12.16 -1.00 12.67
C TYR A 76 -11.57 -1.43 14.01
N THR A 77 -11.57 -2.73 14.29
CA THR A 77 -11.05 -3.30 15.54
C THR A 77 -9.55 -3.08 15.69
N GLU A 78 -8.77 -3.40 14.65
CA GLU A 78 -7.31 -3.31 14.71
C GLU A 78 -6.83 -1.85 14.73
N THR A 79 -7.48 -0.96 13.98
CA THR A 79 -7.20 0.48 14.06
C THR A 79 -7.51 1.05 15.44
N ALA A 80 -8.60 0.62 16.09
CA ALA A 80 -8.93 1.03 17.45
C ALA A 80 -7.88 0.55 18.47
N LYS A 81 -7.43 -0.72 18.38
CA LYS A 81 -6.38 -1.27 19.25
C LYS A 81 -5.07 -0.49 19.11
N LEU A 82 -4.58 -0.32 17.88
CA LEU A 82 -3.33 0.42 17.67
C LEU A 82 -3.46 1.87 18.12
N LYS A 83 -4.60 2.52 17.85
CA LYS A 83 -4.86 3.89 18.33
C LYS A 83 -4.74 4.00 19.85
N GLN A 84 -5.26 3.05 20.61
CA GLN A 84 -5.15 3.05 22.07
C GLN A 84 -3.70 2.96 22.53
N LEU A 85 -2.87 2.17 21.87
CA LEU A 85 -1.44 2.03 22.19
C LEU A 85 -0.64 3.31 21.89
N ILE A 86 -0.91 3.96 20.75
CA ILE A 86 -0.12 5.12 20.31
C ILE A 86 -0.61 6.44 20.93
N LEU A 87 -1.86 6.53 21.37
CA LEU A 87 -2.43 7.78 21.91
C LEU A 87 -1.61 8.37 23.06
N PRO A 88 -1.15 7.59 24.07
CA PRO A 88 -0.39 8.12 25.19
C PRO A 88 0.98 8.69 24.82
N ILE A 89 1.60 8.22 23.74
CA ILE A 89 2.95 8.63 23.34
C ILE A 89 2.96 9.84 22.42
N LEU A 90 1.82 10.25 21.86
CA LEU A 90 1.75 11.37 20.93
C LEU A 90 1.82 12.74 21.62
N GLY A 91 1.38 12.86 22.87
CA GLY A 91 1.40 14.16 23.60
C GLY A 91 0.76 15.27 22.77
N ASP A 92 1.50 16.35 22.57
CA ASP A 92 1.11 17.54 21.78
C ASP A 92 1.45 17.41 20.29
N SER A 93 1.79 16.21 19.82
CA SER A 93 2.02 15.98 18.38
C SER A 93 0.82 16.42 17.53
N PRO A 94 1.03 17.13 16.41
CA PRO A 94 -0.05 17.52 15.51
C PRO A 94 -0.63 16.31 14.74
N VAL A 95 -0.01 15.15 14.85
CA VAL A 95 -0.42 13.93 14.12
C VAL A 95 -1.74 13.41 14.70
N ARG A 96 -2.72 13.21 13.82
CA ARG A 96 -4.00 12.62 14.22
C ARG A 96 -3.82 11.15 14.59
N PRO A 97 -4.14 10.71 15.82
CA PRO A 97 -3.96 9.32 16.24
C PRO A 97 -4.70 8.31 15.35
N SER A 98 -5.88 8.66 14.84
CA SER A 98 -6.64 7.79 13.93
C SER A 98 -5.96 7.63 12.58
N PHE A 99 -5.29 8.67 12.05
CA PHE A 99 -4.52 8.58 10.82
C PHE A 99 -3.29 7.69 11.03
N LEU A 100 -2.54 7.92 12.09
CA LEU A 100 -1.33 7.14 12.39
C LEU A 100 -1.66 5.66 12.62
N ALA A 101 -2.75 5.37 13.32
CA ALA A 101 -3.22 4.00 13.54
C ALA A 101 -3.66 3.32 12.23
N HIS A 102 -4.40 4.04 11.37
CA HIS A 102 -4.83 3.54 10.06
C HIS A 102 -3.63 3.06 9.23
N ILE A 103 -2.69 3.97 8.97
CA ILE A 103 -1.49 3.63 8.17
C ILE A 103 -0.61 2.60 8.91
N GLY A 104 -0.55 2.69 10.25
CA GLY A 104 0.20 1.73 11.07
C GLY A 104 -0.28 0.30 10.92
N VAL A 105 -1.60 0.06 10.92
CA VAL A 105 -2.19 -1.27 10.66
C VAL A 105 -1.77 -1.80 9.29
N GLU A 106 -1.89 -0.97 8.25
CA GLU A 106 -1.52 -1.37 6.88
C GLU A 106 -0.05 -1.75 6.74
N LEU A 107 0.86 -0.94 7.33
CA LEU A 107 2.29 -1.22 7.26
C LEU A 107 2.71 -2.42 8.11
N VAL A 108 2.08 -2.65 9.26
CA VAL A 108 2.35 -3.86 10.08
C VAL A 108 1.80 -5.11 9.39
N LEU A 109 0.68 -5.04 8.67
CA LEU A 109 0.22 -6.14 7.81
C LEU A 109 1.25 -6.48 6.74
N ASP A 110 1.80 -5.49 6.04
CA ASP A 110 2.87 -5.71 5.06
C ASP A 110 4.10 -6.35 5.71
N HIS A 111 4.52 -5.88 6.89
CA HIS A 111 5.61 -6.47 7.66
C HIS A 111 5.36 -7.95 7.99
N LEU A 112 4.15 -8.29 8.46
CA LEU A 112 3.78 -9.67 8.80
C LEU A 112 3.73 -10.59 7.57
N LEU A 113 3.25 -10.10 6.43
CA LEU A 113 3.28 -10.86 5.18
C LEU A 113 4.71 -11.25 4.78
N VAL A 114 5.64 -10.31 4.95
CA VAL A 114 7.06 -10.52 4.63
C VAL A 114 7.73 -11.47 5.61
N THR A 115 7.63 -11.18 6.91
CA THR A 115 8.33 -11.94 7.96
C THR A 115 7.82 -13.38 8.07
N ASN A 116 6.53 -13.59 7.83
CA ASN A 116 5.89 -14.91 7.81
C ASN A 116 5.93 -15.57 6.41
N ARG A 117 6.70 -15.00 5.45
CA ARG A 117 6.92 -15.58 4.11
C ARG A 117 5.63 -15.88 3.35
N LYS A 118 4.61 -15.04 3.50
CA LYS A 118 3.34 -15.17 2.79
C LYS A 118 3.40 -14.61 1.38
N ILE A 119 4.38 -13.74 1.12
CA ILE A 119 4.73 -13.16 -0.16
C ILE A 119 6.23 -13.22 -0.39
N ASP A 120 6.64 -13.19 -1.66
CA ASP A 120 8.01 -12.96 -2.08
C ASP A 120 8.15 -11.53 -2.61
N ILE A 121 8.89 -10.68 -1.89
CA ILE A 121 9.13 -9.29 -2.30
C ILE A 121 9.97 -9.23 -3.58
N ASN A 122 10.85 -10.19 -3.82
CA ASN A 122 11.64 -10.22 -5.06
C ASN A 122 10.73 -10.43 -6.26
N ALA A 123 9.77 -11.35 -6.17
CA ALA A 123 8.78 -11.55 -7.22
C ALA A 123 7.96 -10.26 -7.48
N PHE A 124 7.58 -9.52 -6.44
CA PHE A 124 6.93 -8.21 -6.61
C PHE A 124 7.79 -7.24 -7.42
N TYR A 125 9.09 -7.12 -7.08
CA TYR A 125 10.00 -6.25 -7.83
C TYR A 125 10.32 -6.76 -9.23
N GLU A 126 10.27 -8.08 -9.48
CA GLU A 126 10.36 -8.65 -10.82
C GLU A 126 9.18 -8.19 -11.70
N HIS A 127 7.94 -8.28 -11.21
CA HIS A 127 6.78 -7.73 -11.91
C HIS A 127 6.93 -6.23 -12.19
N LEU A 128 7.39 -5.45 -11.22
CA LEU A 128 7.65 -4.01 -11.39
C LEU A 128 8.69 -3.71 -12.47
N ASN A 129 9.72 -4.55 -12.60
CA ASN A 129 10.77 -4.37 -13.60
C ASN A 129 10.38 -4.87 -14.99
N ASN A 130 9.50 -5.87 -15.05
CA ASN A 130 9.09 -6.51 -16.31
C ASN A 130 7.94 -5.80 -17.02
N VAL A 131 7.11 -5.05 -16.27
CA VAL A 131 6.03 -4.27 -16.89
C VAL A 131 6.60 -3.24 -17.87
N ASP A 132 6.01 -3.19 -19.06
CA ASP A 132 6.46 -2.28 -20.13
C ASP A 132 6.08 -0.82 -19.81
N ASP A 133 7.09 0.06 -19.71
CA ASP A 133 6.90 1.48 -19.41
C ASP A 133 6.06 2.20 -20.47
N ASN A 134 6.11 1.77 -21.75
CA ASN A 134 5.26 2.34 -22.80
C ASN A 134 3.78 2.01 -22.58
N THR A 135 3.50 0.80 -22.09
CA THR A 135 2.14 0.38 -21.70
C THR A 135 1.62 1.21 -20.54
N LEU A 136 2.44 1.40 -19.49
CA LEU A 136 2.09 2.26 -18.35
C LEU A 136 1.87 3.71 -18.79
N ASN A 137 2.75 4.25 -19.62
CA ASN A 137 2.62 5.61 -20.14
C ASN A 137 1.31 5.78 -20.92
N THR A 138 1.02 4.86 -21.83
CA THR A 138 -0.22 4.87 -22.61
C THR A 138 -1.45 4.81 -21.71
N PHE A 139 -1.41 3.97 -20.67
CA PHE A 139 -2.49 3.86 -19.68
C PHE A 139 -2.72 5.19 -18.97
N LEU A 140 -1.67 5.82 -18.45
CA LEU A 140 -1.75 7.08 -17.71
C LEU A 140 -2.25 8.24 -18.59
N ILE A 141 -1.77 8.35 -19.82
CA ILE A 141 -2.24 9.34 -20.79
C ILE A 141 -3.74 9.16 -21.06
N LYS A 142 -4.20 7.93 -21.28
CA LYS A 142 -5.63 7.61 -21.47
C LYS A 142 -6.47 7.92 -20.21
N CYS A 143 -5.86 7.88 -19.03
CA CYS A 143 -6.49 8.34 -17.78
C CYS A 143 -6.60 9.85 -17.66
N GLY A 144 -5.97 10.63 -18.58
CA GLY A 144 -5.98 12.09 -18.61
C GLY A 144 -4.74 12.74 -17.98
N SER A 145 -3.65 12.00 -17.77
CA SER A 145 -2.38 12.59 -17.35
C SER A 145 -1.72 13.29 -18.54
N GLU A 146 -1.48 14.61 -18.43
CA GLU A 146 -0.82 15.41 -19.48
C GLU A 146 0.71 15.24 -19.46
N ASP A 147 1.29 14.99 -18.28
CA ASP A 147 2.73 14.81 -18.05
C ASP A 147 2.96 13.63 -17.12
N THR A 148 3.65 12.61 -17.61
CA THR A 148 3.96 11.38 -16.88
C THR A 148 5.39 11.33 -16.32
N ASP A 149 6.22 12.34 -16.58
CA ASP A 149 7.64 12.36 -16.20
C ASP A 149 7.83 12.20 -14.68
N LYS A 150 7.00 12.86 -13.88
CA LYS A 150 7.03 12.73 -12.41
C LYS A 150 6.70 11.33 -11.95
N PHE A 151 5.74 10.66 -12.61
CA PHE A 151 5.42 9.29 -12.31
C PHE A 151 6.60 8.36 -12.59
N PHE A 152 7.23 8.48 -13.75
CA PHE A 152 8.38 7.63 -14.11
C PHE A 152 9.61 7.94 -13.27
N ALA A 153 9.87 9.19 -12.91
CA ALA A 153 10.92 9.55 -11.97
C ALA A 153 10.70 8.86 -10.60
N PHE A 154 9.48 8.89 -10.08
CA PHE A 154 9.11 8.18 -8.86
C PHE A 154 9.22 6.66 -9.02
N LEU A 155 8.65 6.08 -10.09
CA LEU A 155 8.67 4.63 -10.35
C LEU A 155 10.11 4.10 -10.45
N ASN A 156 11.00 4.80 -11.14
CA ASN A 156 12.41 4.43 -11.27
C ASN A 156 13.13 4.48 -9.91
N SER A 157 12.85 5.50 -9.09
CA SER A 157 13.35 5.58 -7.72
C SER A 157 12.81 4.44 -6.85
N PHE A 158 11.53 4.11 -6.99
CA PHE A 158 10.87 3.02 -6.27
C PHE A 158 11.47 1.65 -6.65
N ARG A 159 11.69 1.39 -7.95
CA ARG A 159 12.34 0.18 -8.47
C ARG A 159 13.77 0.05 -7.95
N SER A 160 14.57 1.12 -8.04
CA SER A 160 16.00 1.10 -7.70
C SER A 160 16.25 1.02 -6.19
N SER A 161 15.48 1.73 -5.38
CA SER A 161 15.65 1.75 -3.92
C SER A 161 15.26 0.43 -3.26
N ARG A 162 14.30 -0.29 -3.82
CA ARG A 162 13.73 -1.54 -3.29
C ARG A 162 13.38 -1.45 -1.79
N TYR A 163 12.90 -0.29 -1.34
CA TYR A 163 12.78 0.02 0.08
C TYR A 163 11.81 -0.92 0.83
N LEU A 164 10.86 -1.58 0.13
CA LEU A 164 9.96 -2.55 0.75
C LEU A 164 10.70 -3.78 1.32
N LEU A 165 11.92 -4.09 0.85
CA LEU A 165 12.77 -5.09 1.49
C LEU A 165 13.12 -4.73 2.94
N SER A 166 13.14 -3.45 3.27
CA SER A 166 13.40 -2.96 4.62
C SER A 166 12.26 -3.30 5.60
N TYR A 167 11.05 -3.61 5.11
CA TYR A 167 9.89 -3.99 5.92
C TYR A 167 10.05 -5.32 6.67
N GLN A 168 11.12 -6.07 6.39
CA GLN A 168 11.53 -7.20 7.23
C GLN A 168 11.85 -6.80 8.68
N LYS A 169 12.21 -5.54 8.93
CA LYS A 169 12.52 -5.01 10.25
C LYS A 169 11.44 -4.03 10.68
N LEU A 170 10.89 -4.22 11.88
CA LEU A 170 9.78 -3.40 12.37
C LEU A 170 10.20 -1.94 12.63
N GLU A 171 11.46 -1.69 12.97
CA GLU A 171 11.99 -0.32 13.13
C GLU A 171 11.87 0.49 11.83
N ASN A 172 11.93 -0.18 10.68
CA ASN A 172 11.73 0.49 9.39
C ASN A 172 10.27 0.83 9.13
N ILE A 173 9.32 0.16 9.77
CA ILE A 173 7.89 0.53 9.77
C ILE A 173 7.70 1.84 10.56
N SER A 174 8.32 1.97 11.75
CA SER A 174 8.30 3.22 12.52
C SER A 174 8.89 4.38 11.71
N TYR A 175 10.01 4.14 11.04
CA TYR A 175 10.63 5.13 10.14
C TYR A 175 9.71 5.49 8.97
N ALA A 176 9.08 4.50 8.31
CA ALA A 176 8.15 4.76 7.21
C ALA A 176 6.96 5.60 7.66
N LEU A 177 6.36 5.30 8.82
CA LEU A 177 5.30 6.10 9.43
C LEU A 177 5.73 7.54 9.68
N GLN A 178 6.94 7.73 10.24
CA GLN A 178 7.50 9.07 10.43
C GLN A 178 7.61 9.82 9.10
N ARG A 179 8.14 9.18 8.05
CA ARG A 179 8.29 9.78 6.71
C ARG A 179 6.95 10.15 6.08
N ILE A 180 5.91 9.33 6.27
CA ILE A 180 4.56 9.61 5.80
C ILE A 180 3.98 10.82 6.55
N CYS A 181 4.13 10.86 7.87
CA CYS A 181 3.66 11.99 8.69
C CYS A 181 4.37 13.30 8.33
N MET A 182 5.68 13.27 8.04
CA MET A 182 6.45 14.45 7.61
C MET A 182 5.98 15.07 6.29
N ARG A 183 5.23 14.33 5.45
CA ARG A 183 4.61 14.90 4.24
C ARG A 183 3.38 15.75 4.53
N LEU A 184 2.75 15.55 5.70
CA LEU A 184 1.49 16.18 6.09
C LEU A 184 1.64 17.20 7.21
N TRP A 185 2.61 17.02 8.09
CA TRP A 185 2.85 17.86 9.27
C TRP A 185 4.31 18.27 9.36
N THR A 186 4.54 19.52 9.73
CA THR A 186 5.87 20.00 10.09
C THR A 186 6.21 19.52 11.50
N HIS A 187 7.36 18.86 11.68
CA HIS A 187 7.78 18.27 12.96
C HIS A 187 6.71 17.37 13.61
N PRO A 188 6.31 16.25 12.93
CA PRO A 188 5.21 15.41 13.40
C PRO A 188 5.51 14.73 14.74
N PHE A 189 6.78 14.46 15.06
CA PHE A 189 7.20 13.76 16.27
C PHE A 189 8.41 14.45 16.93
N HIS A 190 8.48 14.38 18.27
CA HIS A 190 9.70 14.61 19.00
C HIS A 190 10.68 13.44 18.84
N GLU A 191 11.98 13.66 19.09
CA GLU A 191 12.99 12.59 18.95
C GLU A 191 12.65 11.33 19.75
N THR A 192 12.16 11.50 20.98
CA THR A 192 11.78 10.39 21.87
C THR A 192 10.53 9.63 21.38
N THR A 193 9.62 10.29 20.65
CA THR A 193 8.35 9.69 20.21
C THR A 193 8.57 8.58 19.19
N VAL A 194 9.60 8.66 18.36
CA VAL A 194 9.89 7.63 17.35
C VAL A 194 10.31 6.31 18.02
N GLY A 195 11.14 6.38 19.08
CA GLY A 195 11.50 5.20 19.87
C GLY A 195 10.29 4.57 20.56
N LEU A 196 9.46 5.40 21.21
CA LEU A 196 8.23 4.94 21.85
C LEU A 196 7.23 4.36 20.83
N LEU A 197 7.14 4.94 19.64
CA LEU A 197 6.30 4.40 18.57
C LEU A 197 6.76 2.99 18.17
N ASN A 198 8.07 2.77 18.07
CA ASN A 198 8.60 1.44 17.77
C ASN A 198 8.21 0.42 18.84
N GLU A 199 8.32 0.78 20.13
CA GLU A 199 7.91 -0.08 21.24
C GLU A 199 6.41 -0.44 21.16
N GLN A 200 5.55 0.54 20.85
CA GLN A 200 4.12 0.28 20.71
C GLN A 200 3.80 -0.60 19.48
N LEU A 201 4.54 -0.44 18.39
CA LEU A 201 4.38 -1.30 17.21
C LEU A 201 4.85 -2.74 17.47
N GLU A 202 5.89 -2.97 18.29
CA GLU A 202 6.30 -4.31 18.72
C GLU A 202 5.18 -5.00 19.52
N ILE A 203 4.57 -4.28 20.48
CA ILE A 203 3.43 -4.79 21.24
C ILE A 203 2.26 -5.11 20.30
N TYR A 204 1.94 -4.16 19.41
CA TYR A 204 0.83 -4.32 18.48
C TYR A 204 1.05 -5.46 17.48
N LYS A 205 2.26 -5.60 16.96
CA LYS A 205 2.64 -6.70 16.05
C LYS A 205 2.34 -8.07 16.65
N VAL A 206 2.68 -8.27 17.94
CA VAL A 206 2.41 -9.55 18.64
C VAL A 206 0.90 -9.83 18.75
N ILE A 207 0.09 -8.79 18.94
CA ILE A 207 -1.37 -8.91 19.00
C ILE A 207 -1.92 -9.24 17.60
N LEU A 208 -1.50 -8.50 16.58
CA LEU A 208 -2.00 -8.64 15.23
C LEU A 208 -1.59 -9.98 14.59
N GLU A 209 -0.40 -10.48 14.90
CA GLU A 209 0.16 -11.71 14.33
C GLU A 209 -0.73 -12.94 14.59
N GLN A 210 -1.53 -12.91 15.66
CA GLN A 210 -2.42 -14.01 16.03
C GLN A 210 -3.56 -14.24 15.04
N ASN A 211 -3.99 -13.20 14.32
CA ASN A 211 -5.17 -13.27 13.45
C ASN A 211 -5.08 -12.49 12.13
N TYR A 212 -3.91 -11.93 11.79
CA TYR A 212 -3.77 -11.05 10.63
C TYR A 212 -4.18 -11.68 9.29
N LEU A 213 -4.06 -13.00 9.13
CA LEU A 213 -4.47 -13.68 7.90
C LEU A 213 -5.98 -13.72 7.71
N SER A 214 -6.77 -13.58 8.78
CA SER A 214 -8.23 -13.64 8.68
C SER A 214 -8.82 -12.62 7.71
N ILE A 215 -8.24 -11.42 7.63
CA ILE A 215 -8.71 -10.39 6.69
C ILE A 215 -8.36 -10.73 5.24
N PHE A 216 -7.19 -11.36 5.01
CA PHE A 216 -6.80 -11.80 3.68
C PHE A 216 -7.69 -12.93 3.19
N ASP A 217 -7.98 -13.91 4.06
CA ASP A 217 -8.87 -15.04 3.77
C ASP A 217 -10.30 -14.56 3.49
N GLU A 218 -10.80 -13.61 4.30
CA GLU A 218 -12.12 -13.00 4.11
C GLU A 218 -12.24 -12.31 2.76
N ILE A 219 -11.24 -11.48 2.41
CA ILE A 219 -11.22 -10.75 1.14
C ILE A 219 -11.07 -11.72 -0.02
N GLU A 220 -10.13 -12.69 0.04
CA GLU A 220 -9.99 -13.72 -1.01
C GLU A 220 -11.31 -14.50 -1.24
N GLY A 221 -12.06 -14.77 -0.17
CA GLY A 221 -13.36 -15.41 -0.26
C GLY A 221 -14.38 -14.57 -1.04
N LYS A 222 -14.41 -13.26 -0.82
CA LYS A 222 -15.31 -12.32 -1.49
C LYS A 222 -14.92 -12.05 -2.94
N LEU A 223 -13.62 -12.04 -3.25
CA LEU A 223 -13.10 -11.80 -4.61
C LEU A 223 -13.35 -12.97 -5.58
N LYS A 224 -13.66 -14.17 -5.07
CA LYS A 224 -13.93 -15.38 -5.88
C LYS A 224 -15.41 -15.56 -6.27
N VAL A 225 -16.29 -14.70 -5.77
CA VAL A 225 -17.73 -14.69 -6.06
C VAL A 225 -18.05 -13.73 -7.20
#